data_624f357195cf404c375b539f59d3e9a5
#
_entry.id   624f357195cf404c375b539f59d3e9a5
#
_cell.length_a   1.000
_cell.length_b   1.000
_cell.length_c   1.000
_cell.angle_alpha   90.00
_cell.angle_beta   90.00
_cell.angle_gamma   90.00
#
_symmetry.space_group_name_H-M   'P 1'
#
loop_
_entity.id
_entity.type
_entity.pdbx_description
1 polymer ?
#
loop_
_entity_poly.entity_id
_entity_poly.type
_entity_poly.pdbx_seq_one_letter_code
_entity_poly.pdbx_strand_id
1 'polypeptide(L)'
;MKFSHVKLYLLCIVVGGMTGLITVPFRYLLVKSSDLRDILFSSSYSWWFHPVIITIMWITGIAIWYLVKKYPIISGSGIPQIEGAIFGRFQFIHPLKALIAKFIGGVAGIGMGFSLGREGPSVQMGGFIAKLIGKWGKANISEQRYLYTGGASAGLSSAFTAPL
;
A
#
# COMPACT_ATOMS: atom_id res chain seq x y z
N MET A 1 11.91 -18.17 27.79
CA MET A 1 10.72 -17.41 27.36
C MET A 1 10.93 -15.89 27.25
N LYS A 2 11.71 -15.22 28.10
CA LYS A 2 11.90 -13.74 28.05
C LYS A 2 12.56 -13.20 26.75
N PHE A 3 13.51 -13.90 26.15
CA PHE A 3 14.20 -13.44 24.91
C PHE A 3 13.28 -13.35 23.69
N SER A 4 12.21 -14.13 23.61
CA SER A 4 11.27 -14.12 22.49
C SER A 4 10.46 -12.80 22.45
N HIS A 5 10.09 -12.25 23.59
CA HIS A 5 9.30 -11.00 23.64
C HIS A 5 10.12 -9.78 23.22
N VAL A 6 11.37 -9.66 23.67
CA VAL A 6 12.26 -8.54 23.29
C VAL A 6 12.49 -8.53 21.77
N LYS A 7 12.74 -9.70 21.19
CA LYS A 7 12.87 -9.84 19.73
C LYS A 7 11.61 -9.38 19.01
N LEU A 8 10.42 -9.78 19.48
CA LEU A 8 9.14 -9.40 18.87
C LEU A 8 8.93 -7.87 18.93
N TYR A 9 9.20 -7.23 20.07
CA TYR A 9 9.10 -5.78 20.19
C TYR A 9 10.04 -5.05 19.22
N LEU A 10 11.29 -5.50 19.10
CA LEU A 10 12.24 -4.93 18.14
C LEU A 10 11.74 -5.08 16.70
N LEU A 11 11.22 -6.25 16.33
CA LEU A 11 10.66 -6.47 15.00
C LEU A 11 9.43 -5.58 14.75
N CYS A 12 8.57 -5.36 15.74
CA CYS A 12 7.42 -4.46 15.63
C CYS A 12 7.85 -3.01 15.41
N ILE A 13 8.87 -2.53 16.13
CA ILE A 13 9.45 -1.18 15.94
C ILE A 13 9.98 -1.03 14.51
N VAL A 14 10.73 -2.03 14.03
CA VAL A 14 11.25 -2.01 12.65
C VAL A 14 10.12 -2.05 11.62
N VAL A 15 9.09 -2.86 11.82
CA VAL A 15 7.91 -2.90 10.94
C VAL A 15 7.22 -1.55 10.90
N GLY A 16 6.97 -0.94 12.05
CA GLY A 16 6.34 0.39 12.13
C GLY A 16 7.16 1.46 11.41
N GLY A 17 8.46 1.55 11.70
CA GLY A 17 9.37 2.51 11.08
C GLY A 17 9.48 2.33 9.56
N MET A 18 9.65 1.09 9.09
CA MET A 18 9.72 0.79 7.64
C MET A 18 8.38 1.05 6.94
N THR A 19 7.25 0.77 7.61
CA THR A 19 5.93 1.10 7.07
C THR A 19 5.78 2.60 6.91
N GLY A 20 6.12 3.39 7.93
CA GLY A 20 6.11 4.84 7.84
C GLY A 20 7.01 5.37 6.71
N LEU A 21 8.24 4.85 6.60
CA LEU A 21 9.20 5.23 5.56
C LEU A 21 8.67 5.03 4.13
N ILE A 22 7.79 4.06 3.92
CA ILE A 22 7.20 3.77 2.60
C ILE A 22 5.87 4.49 2.41
N THR A 23 5.03 4.55 3.43
CA THR A 23 3.70 5.15 3.30
C THR A 23 3.70 6.68 3.31
N VAL A 24 4.70 7.32 3.93
CA VAL A 24 4.86 8.78 3.87
C VAL A 24 5.17 9.27 2.45
N PRO A 25 6.18 8.73 1.73
CA PRO A 25 6.38 9.05 0.31
C PRO A 25 5.17 8.72 -0.56
N PHE A 26 4.49 7.60 -0.31
CA PHE A 26 3.26 7.25 -1.02
C PHE A 26 2.22 8.36 -0.89
N ARG A 27 1.94 8.81 0.31
CA ARG A 27 1.02 9.90 0.57
C ARG A 27 1.46 11.22 -0.08
N TYR A 28 2.75 11.55 0.02
CA TYR A 28 3.30 12.75 -0.61
C TYR A 28 3.08 12.74 -2.13
N LEU A 29 3.33 11.61 -2.77
CA LEU A 29 3.10 11.46 -4.21
C LEU A 29 1.61 11.54 -4.58
N LEU A 30 0.71 11.03 -3.73
CA LEU A 30 -0.74 11.18 -3.94
C LEU A 30 -1.17 12.65 -3.92
N VAL A 31 -0.68 13.43 -2.95
CA VAL A 31 -0.98 14.87 -2.87
C VAL A 31 -0.45 15.59 -4.12
N LYS A 32 0.81 15.33 -4.49
CA LYS A 32 1.41 15.94 -5.70
C LYS A 32 0.68 15.55 -6.99
N SER A 33 0.26 14.31 -7.10
CA SER A 33 -0.54 13.86 -8.25
C SER A 33 -1.91 14.53 -8.31
N SER A 34 -2.52 14.78 -7.14
CA SER A 34 -3.78 15.52 -7.05
C SER A 34 -3.60 16.97 -7.48
N ASP A 35 -2.56 17.65 -6.99
CA ASP A 35 -2.24 19.04 -7.38
C ASP A 35 -2.02 19.13 -8.90
N LEU A 36 -1.26 18.19 -9.47
CA LEU A 36 -1.01 18.14 -10.92
C LEU A 36 -2.31 17.94 -11.70
N ARG A 37 -3.16 17.02 -11.24
CA ARG A 37 -4.46 16.78 -11.85
C ARG A 37 -5.32 18.06 -11.82
N ASP A 38 -5.40 18.73 -10.68
CA ASP A 38 -6.23 19.93 -10.52
C ASP A 38 -5.76 21.07 -11.42
N ILE A 39 -4.44 21.18 -11.65
CA ILE A 39 -3.87 22.10 -12.66
C ILE A 39 -4.31 21.71 -14.07
N LEU A 40 -4.25 20.41 -14.42
CA LEU A 40 -4.63 19.92 -15.74
C LEU A 40 -6.13 20.05 -16.03
N PHE A 41 -6.97 19.98 -15.00
CA PHE A 41 -8.42 20.15 -15.13
C PHE A 41 -8.90 21.59 -14.89
N SER A 42 -8.00 22.53 -14.53
CA SER A 42 -8.39 23.93 -14.40
C SER A 42 -8.88 24.47 -15.75
N SER A 43 -9.93 25.29 -15.71
CA SER A 43 -10.76 25.74 -16.83
C SER A 43 -10.06 26.54 -17.93
N SER A 44 -8.73 26.70 -17.88
CA SER A 44 -7.94 27.46 -18.85
C SER A 44 -7.57 26.67 -20.11
N TYR A 45 -7.84 25.38 -20.14
CA TYR A 45 -7.50 24.56 -21.30
C TYR A 45 -8.67 24.44 -22.27
N SER A 46 -8.37 24.58 -23.56
CA SER A 46 -9.31 24.40 -24.67
C SER A 46 -9.97 23.02 -24.64
N TRP A 47 -11.20 22.90 -25.14
CA TRP A 47 -11.99 21.68 -25.19
C TRP A 47 -11.24 20.45 -25.80
N TRP A 48 -10.23 20.69 -26.61
CA TRP A 48 -9.36 19.65 -27.17
C TRP A 48 -8.54 18.86 -26.12
N PHE A 49 -8.36 19.39 -24.91
CA PHE A 49 -7.61 18.71 -23.85
C PHE A 49 -8.38 17.55 -23.22
N HIS A 50 -9.70 17.58 -23.21
CA HIS A 50 -10.52 16.54 -22.59
C HIS A 50 -10.32 15.15 -23.21
N PRO A 51 -10.29 14.98 -24.55
CA PRO A 51 -9.96 13.69 -25.18
C PRO A 51 -8.57 13.16 -24.78
N VAL A 52 -7.59 14.03 -24.68
CA VAL A 52 -6.22 13.64 -24.28
C VAL A 52 -6.21 13.11 -22.85
N ILE A 53 -6.85 13.80 -21.92
CA ILE A 53 -6.95 13.36 -20.52
C ILE A 53 -7.66 12.00 -20.44
N ILE A 54 -8.78 11.82 -21.10
CA ILE A 54 -9.53 10.57 -21.15
C ILE A 54 -8.64 9.44 -21.70
N THR A 55 -7.87 9.71 -22.75
CA THR A 55 -6.95 8.73 -23.32
C THR A 55 -5.87 8.32 -22.31
N ILE A 56 -5.28 9.27 -21.58
CA ILE A 56 -4.29 8.98 -20.52
C ILE A 56 -4.91 8.15 -19.40
N MET A 57 -6.13 8.47 -18.97
CA MET A 57 -6.85 7.67 -17.97
C MET A 57 -7.09 6.24 -18.46
N TRP A 58 -7.48 6.03 -19.72
CA TRP A 58 -7.65 4.72 -20.31
C TRP A 58 -6.35 3.91 -20.32
N ILE A 59 -5.25 4.52 -20.76
CA ILE A 59 -3.92 3.88 -20.77
C ILE A 59 -3.52 3.49 -19.33
N THR A 60 -3.71 4.40 -18.37
CA THR A 60 -3.41 4.14 -16.97
C THR A 60 -4.27 2.99 -16.42
N GLY A 61 -5.57 2.96 -16.74
CA GLY A 61 -6.47 1.88 -16.35
C GLY A 61 -6.01 0.52 -16.88
N ILE A 62 -5.62 0.45 -18.17
CA ILE A 62 -5.09 -0.77 -18.80
C ILE A 62 -3.77 -1.20 -18.13
N ALA A 63 -2.87 -0.26 -17.82
CA ALA A 63 -1.63 -0.56 -17.12
C ALA A 63 -1.87 -1.12 -15.72
N ILE A 64 -2.80 -0.54 -14.96
CA ILE A 64 -3.20 -1.04 -13.64
C ILE A 64 -3.85 -2.41 -13.75
N TRP A 65 -4.75 -2.62 -14.72
CA TRP A 65 -5.34 -3.93 -14.97
C TRP A 65 -4.29 -5.00 -15.24
N TYR A 66 -3.30 -4.71 -16.08
CA TYR A 66 -2.19 -5.63 -16.34
C TYR A 66 -1.37 -5.92 -15.07
N LEU A 67 -1.12 -4.89 -14.25
CA LEU A 67 -0.41 -5.02 -12.98
C LEU A 67 -1.18 -5.91 -11.99
N VAL A 68 -2.49 -5.73 -11.88
CA VAL A 68 -3.37 -6.55 -11.05
C VAL A 68 -3.45 -7.98 -11.58
N LYS A 69 -3.53 -8.19 -12.90
CA LYS A 69 -3.49 -9.51 -13.51
C LYS A 69 -2.19 -10.25 -13.20
N LYS A 70 -1.06 -9.54 -13.20
CA LYS A 70 0.26 -10.12 -12.88
C LYS A 70 0.43 -10.39 -11.38
N TYR A 71 -0.14 -9.56 -10.54
CA TYR A 71 -0.07 -9.67 -9.08
C TYR A 71 -1.48 -9.59 -8.47
N PRO A 72 -2.29 -10.67 -8.55
CA PRO A 72 -3.70 -10.64 -8.11
C PRO A 72 -3.88 -10.23 -6.65
N ILE A 73 -2.84 -10.42 -5.84
CA ILE A 73 -2.82 -10.09 -4.41
C ILE A 73 -3.03 -8.59 -4.12
N ILE A 74 -2.68 -7.71 -5.08
CA ILE A 74 -2.83 -6.27 -4.91
C ILE A 74 -4.24 -5.78 -5.23
N SER A 75 -5.14 -6.66 -5.65
CA SER A 75 -6.52 -6.32 -5.99
C SER A 75 -7.31 -5.83 -4.76
N GLY A 76 -8.22 -4.92 -4.99
CA GLY A 76 -9.12 -4.37 -3.96
C GLY A 76 -8.40 -3.54 -2.89
N SER A 77 -9.04 -3.40 -1.73
CA SER A 77 -8.51 -2.63 -0.58
C SER A 77 -7.28 -3.27 0.05
N GLY A 78 -7.15 -4.59 -0.03
CA GLY A 78 -6.07 -5.33 0.63
C GLY A 78 -6.34 -5.69 2.10
N ILE A 79 -7.36 -5.11 2.72
CA ILE A 79 -7.72 -5.41 4.12
C ILE A 79 -8.11 -6.89 4.29
N PRO A 80 -8.99 -7.47 3.45
CA PRO A 80 -9.33 -8.90 3.57
C PRO A 80 -8.13 -9.83 3.41
N GLN A 81 -7.15 -9.45 2.57
CA GLN A 81 -5.94 -10.24 2.38
C GLN A 81 -5.05 -10.22 3.64
N ILE A 82 -4.96 -9.07 4.32
CA ILE A 82 -4.23 -8.96 5.59
C ILE A 82 -4.95 -9.76 6.68
N GLU A 83 -6.26 -9.61 6.78
CA GLU A 83 -7.08 -10.39 7.71
C GLU A 83 -6.91 -11.89 7.49
N GLY A 84 -7.00 -12.34 6.24
CA GLY A 84 -6.75 -13.74 5.88
C GLY A 84 -5.34 -14.21 6.26
N ALA A 85 -4.33 -13.34 6.15
CA ALA A 85 -2.96 -13.66 6.56
C ALA A 85 -2.82 -13.75 8.11
N ILE A 86 -3.51 -12.89 8.86
CA ILE A 86 -3.55 -12.94 10.34
C ILE A 86 -4.18 -14.25 10.80
N PHE A 87 -5.27 -14.69 10.18
CA PHE A 87 -5.92 -15.97 10.49
C PHE A 87 -5.20 -17.19 9.92
N GLY A 88 -4.09 -17.00 9.17
CA GLY A 88 -3.31 -18.10 8.58
C GLY A 88 -3.95 -18.75 7.37
N ARG A 89 -5.03 -18.18 6.82
CA ARG A 89 -5.73 -18.66 5.63
C ARG A 89 -5.04 -18.27 4.33
N PHE A 90 -4.09 -17.33 4.41
CA PHE A 90 -3.44 -16.75 3.27
C PHE A 90 -1.95 -16.48 3.53
N GLN A 91 -1.11 -16.63 2.51
CA GLN A 91 0.32 -16.33 2.61
C GLN A 91 0.77 -15.44 1.44
N PHE A 92 1.55 -14.41 1.76
CA PHE A 92 2.18 -13.57 0.76
C PHE A 92 3.42 -14.25 0.18
N ILE A 93 3.35 -14.70 -1.07
CA ILE A 93 4.45 -15.43 -1.74
C ILE A 93 5.58 -14.49 -2.13
N HIS A 94 5.26 -13.36 -2.76
CA HIS A 94 6.22 -12.36 -3.24
C HIS A 94 5.93 -10.96 -2.66
N PRO A 95 6.09 -10.75 -1.34
CA PRO A 95 5.65 -9.53 -0.68
C PRO A 95 6.34 -8.27 -1.20
N LEU A 96 7.63 -8.32 -1.57
CA LEU A 96 8.35 -7.16 -2.11
C LEU A 96 7.81 -6.72 -3.48
N LYS A 97 7.57 -7.68 -4.39
CA LYS A 97 7.00 -7.37 -5.71
C LYS A 97 5.57 -6.83 -5.59
N ALA A 98 4.79 -7.42 -4.68
CA ALA A 98 3.43 -6.95 -4.38
C ALA A 98 3.43 -5.54 -3.77
N LEU A 99 4.37 -5.25 -2.87
CA LEU A 99 4.55 -3.92 -2.27
C LEU A 99 4.82 -2.86 -3.34
N ILE A 100 5.79 -3.11 -4.23
CA ILE A 100 6.15 -2.19 -5.32
C ILE A 100 4.96 -2.02 -6.29
N ALA A 101 4.32 -3.12 -6.66
CA ALA A 101 3.17 -3.08 -7.55
C ALA A 101 1.99 -2.31 -6.94
N LYS A 102 1.71 -2.50 -5.63
CA LYS A 102 0.65 -1.76 -4.92
C LYS A 102 0.99 -0.27 -4.82
N PHE A 103 2.24 0.06 -4.53
CA PHE A 103 2.71 1.44 -4.46
C PHE A 103 2.52 2.15 -5.81
N ILE A 104 3.06 1.60 -6.89
CA ILE A 104 2.98 2.19 -8.23
C ILE A 104 1.53 2.26 -8.72
N GLY A 105 0.79 1.15 -8.61
CA GLY A 105 -0.61 1.09 -9.04
C GLY A 105 -1.51 2.03 -8.23
N GLY A 106 -1.24 2.18 -6.93
CA GLY A 106 -1.95 3.11 -6.06
C GLY A 106 -1.68 4.58 -6.43
N VAL A 107 -0.41 4.97 -6.60
CA VAL A 107 -0.05 6.33 -7.02
C VAL A 107 -0.64 6.64 -8.40
N ALA A 108 -0.52 5.74 -9.36
CA ALA A 108 -1.05 5.93 -10.69
C ALA A 108 -2.59 6.04 -10.68
N GLY A 109 -3.29 5.10 -10.02
CA GLY A 109 -4.75 5.08 -10.02
C GLY A 109 -5.37 6.25 -9.27
N ILE A 110 -4.95 6.47 -8.02
CA ILE A 110 -5.50 7.57 -7.20
C ILE A 110 -5.08 8.92 -7.79
N GLY A 111 -3.82 9.04 -8.23
CA GLY A 111 -3.29 10.25 -8.84
C GLY A 111 -4.05 10.67 -10.11
N MET A 112 -4.43 9.72 -10.95
CA MET A 112 -5.25 9.99 -12.14
C MET A 112 -6.73 10.26 -11.84
N GLY A 113 -7.15 10.20 -10.57
CA GLY A 113 -8.51 10.53 -10.15
C GLY A 113 -9.48 9.36 -10.16
N PHE A 114 -9.01 8.12 -10.23
CA PHE A 114 -9.91 7.00 -10.01
C PHE A 114 -10.43 7.02 -8.58
N SER A 115 -11.72 6.67 -8.42
CA SER A 115 -12.39 6.63 -7.11
C SER A 115 -11.86 5.48 -6.24
N LEU A 116 -10.62 5.61 -5.79
CA LEU A 116 -9.91 4.64 -4.96
C LEU A 116 -9.49 5.29 -3.64
N GLY A 117 -9.76 4.59 -2.54
CA GLY A 117 -9.31 5.02 -1.21
C GLY A 117 -7.80 4.77 -1.02
N ARG A 118 -7.14 5.66 -0.26
CA ARG A 118 -5.71 5.55 0.07
C ARG A 118 -5.43 4.66 1.29
N GLU A 119 -6.45 4.38 2.09
CA GLU A 119 -6.35 3.64 3.34
C GLU A 119 -5.98 2.18 3.08
N GLY A 120 -6.71 1.53 2.18
CA GLY A 120 -6.49 0.13 1.81
C GLY A 120 -5.07 -0.16 1.32
N PRO A 121 -4.55 0.57 0.32
CA PRO A 121 -3.16 0.42 -0.11
C PRO A 121 -2.14 0.59 1.03
N SER A 122 -2.33 1.55 1.92
CA SER A 122 -1.42 1.80 3.05
C SER A 122 -1.41 0.62 4.04
N VAL A 123 -2.58 0.10 4.40
CA VAL A 123 -2.72 -1.08 5.25
C VAL A 123 -2.04 -2.30 4.62
N GLN A 124 -2.28 -2.53 3.33
CA GLN A 124 -1.72 -3.67 2.62
C GLN A 124 -0.20 -3.59 2.49
N MET A 125 0.35 -2.41 2.22
CA MET A 125 1.79 -2.18 2.19
C MET A 125 2.43 -2.47 3.55
N GLY A 126 1.81 -2.04 4.65
CA GLY A 126 2.26 -2.39 6.01
C GLY A 126 2.30 -3.90 6.25
N GLY A 127 1.31 -4.64 5.77
CA GLY A 127 1.29 -6.09 5.84
C GLY A 127 2.38 -6.78 5.01
N PHE A 128 2.70 -6.26 3.82
CA PHE A 128 3.81 -6.78 3.02
C PHE A 128 5.16 -6.55 3.71
N ILE A 129 5.36 -5.38 4.33
CA ILE A 129 6.55 -5.05 5.11
C ILE A 129 6.67 -5.98 6.32
N ALA A 130 5.56 -6.21 7.03
CA ALA A 130 5.50 -7.14 8.15
C ALA A 130 5.91 -8.57 7.74
N LYS A 131 5.52 -9.01 6.54
CA LYS A 131 5.96 -10.31 5.99
C LYS A 131 7.46 -10.35 5.71
N LEU A 132 7.99 -9.29 5.10
CA LEU A 132 9.42 -9.21 4.78
C LEU A 132 10.27 -9.24 6.04
N ILE A 133 9.95 -8.40 7.02
CA ILE A 133 10.69 -8.29 8.28
C ILE A 133 10.54 -9.55 9.11
N GLY A 134 9.34 -10.13 9.17
CA GLY A 134 9.11 -11.40 9.86
C GLY A 134 9.93 -12.55 9.26
N LYS A 135 10.08 -12.59 7.92
CA LYS A 135 10.96 -13.55 7.26
C LYS A 135 12.43 -13.33 7.63
N TRP A 136 12.92 -12.10 7.64
CA TRP A 136 14.30 -11.77 8.03
C TRP A 136 14.55 -12.07 9.50
N GLY A 137 13.61 -11.71 10.37
CA GLY A 137 13.69 -11.99 11.79
C GLY A 137 13.40 -13.45 12.17
N LYS A 138 13.16 -14.33 11.20
CA LYS A 138 12.74 -15.74 11.48
C LYS A 138 11.61 -15.79 12.50
N ALA A 139 10.59 -14.96 12.31
CA ALA A 139 9.41 -14.94 13.15
C ALA A 139 8.62 -16.25 13.02
N ASN A 140 8.16 -16.78 14.15
CA ASN A 140 7.26 -17.93 14.15
C ASN A 140 5.84 -17.50 13.70
N ILE A 141 4.92 -18.45 13.55
CA ILE A 141 3.57 -18.18 13.04
C ILE A 141 2.81 -17.18 13.93
N SER A 142 2.92 -17.30 15.25
CA SER A 142 2.26 -16.40 16.18
C SER A 142 2.88 -14.98 16.13
N GLU A 143 4.21 -14.90 16.15
CA GLU A 143 4.94 -13.62 15.99
C GLU A 143 4.57 -12.93 14.67
N GLN A 144 4.47 -13.70 13.57
CA GLN A 144 4.11 -13.15 12.25
C GLN A 144 2.70 -12.53 12.24
N ARG A 145 1.74 -13.09 12.99
CA ARG A 145 0.41 -12.52 13.15
C ARG A 145 0.46 -11.15 13.84
N TYR A 146 1.23 -11.02 14.91
CA TYR A 146 1.44 -9.73 15.58
C TYR A 146 2.11 -8.71 14.67
N LEU A 147 3.10 -9.14 13.86
CA LEU A 147 3.75 -8.25 12.89
C LEU A 147 2.78 -7.77 11.82
N TYR A 148 1.88 -8.63 11.31
CA TYR A 148 0.84 -8.21 10.36
C TYR A 148 -0.08 -7.17 10.96
N THR A 149 -0.56 -7.37 12.18
CA THR A 149 -1.41 -6.39 12.88
C THR A 149 -0.67 -5.07 13.06
N GLY A 150 0.57 -5.11 13.56
CA GLY A 150 1.39 -3.90 13.75
C GLY A 150 1.67 -3.15 12.44
N GLY A 151 2.01 -3.88 11.36
CA GLY A 151 2.23 -3.28 10.04
C GLY A 151 0.96 -2.68 9.43
N ALA A 152 -0.18 -3.37 9.57
CA ALA A 152 -1.47 -2.87 9.11
C ALA A 152 -1.88 -1.60 9.87
N SER A 153 -1.73 -1.60 11.20
CA SER A 153 -2.01 -0.43 12.06
C SER A 153 -1.11 0.76 11.71
N ALA A 154 0.19 0.53 11.52
CA ALA A 154 1.12 1.58 11.11
C ALA A 154 0.76 2.17 9.73
N GLY A 155 0.34 1.31 8.78
CA GLY A 155 -0.15 1.75 7.47
C GLY A 155 -1.41 2.60 7.57
N LEU A 156 -2.35 2.18 8.40
CA LEU A 156 -3.60 2.90 8.64
C LEU A 156 -3.35 4.26 9.31
N SER A 157 -2.52 4.27 10.36
CA SER A 157 -2.12 5.49 11.08
C SER A 157 -1.51 6.53 10.13
N SER A 158 -0.61 6.10 9.24
CA SER A 158 0.01 7.00 8.27
C SER A 158 -1.00 7.55 7.23
N ALA A 159 -2.01 6.77 6.86
CA ALA A 159 -3.05 7.21 5.93
C ALA A 159 -3.93 8.31 6.53
N PHE A 160 -4.25 8.21 7.82
CA PHE A 160 -5.08 9.19 8.55
C PHE A 160 -4.28 10.30 9.24
N THR A 161 -2.95 10.25 9.22
CA THR A 161 -2.10 11.15 10.05
C THR A 161 -2.45 11.12 11.54
N ALA A 162 -2.94 9.97 12.00
CA ALA A 162 -3.31 9.77 13.38
C ALA A 162 -2.13 9.16 14.15
N PRO A 163 -1.64 9.80 15.23
CA PRO A 163 -0.75 9.13 16.17
C PRO A 163 -1.54 8.02 16.84
N LEU A 164 -1.03 6.80 16.77
CA LEU A 164 -1.58 5.65 17.50
C LEU A 164 -0.84 5.50 18.82
#